data_a2e126a224f8cca26972cf57d2caa82a
#
_entry.id   a2e126a224f8cca26972cf57d2caa82a
#
_cell.length_a   1.000
_cell.length_b   1.000
_cell.length_c   1.000
_cell.angle_alpha   90.00
_cell.angle_beta   90.00
_cell.angle_gamma   90.00
#
_symmetry.space_group_name_H-M   'P 1'
#
loop_
_entity.id
_entity.type
_entity.pdbx_description
1 polymer ?
#
loop_
_entity_poly.entity_id
_entity_poly.type
_entity_poly.pdbx_seq_one_letter_code
_entity_poly.pdbx_strand_id
1 'polypeptide(L)'
;MLKRNLLLGAAVLMMAACAKETIPGSDSVVEKEPVSEEESLYEPGVAVVKFSDSMIQAIESDLNAGKLATKSMGLNQALDELSITSMERLFPYAGEYEPRTRREGLHRWYVIRFDQNVPQTKASSDLSAIPGVELVEGQRKIASLGFNDPRLSDQWNLINNAEGSSYRKGADINVSEGWEKFTVG
;
A
#
# COMPACT_ATOMS: atom_id res chain seq x y z
N MET A 1 38.40 56.13 44.29
CA MET A 1 38.73 54.91 43.58
C MET A 1 37.43 54.27 43.11
N LEU A 2 37.30 54.08 41.88
CA LEU A 2 36.05 54.04 41.11
C LEU A 2 35.26 52.74 41.29
N LYS A 3 34.01 52.83 41.73
CA LYS A 3 33.04 51.73 41.69
C LYS A 3 32.27 51.79 40.37
N ARG A 4 32.43 50.79 39.53
CA ARG A 4 31.62 50.62 38.28
C ARG A 4 30.43 49.71 38.59
N ASN A 5 29.23 50.30 38.57
CA ASN A 5 27.97 49.59 38.63
C ASN A 5 27.71 48.91 37.30
N LEU A 6 27.48 47.59 37.33
CA LEU A 6 27.04 46.79 36.18
C LEU A 6 25.51 46.61 36.32
N LEU A 7 24.77 47.27 35.39
CA LEU A 7 23.33 47.10 35.24
C LEU A 7 23.07 45.79 34.52
N LEU A 8 22.43 44.83 35.21
CA LEU A 8 21.84 43.67 34.58
C LEU A 8 20.43 44.02 34.06
N GLY A 9 20.29 44.06 32.74
CA GLY A 9 18.99 44.14 32.08
C GLY A 9 18.32 42.78 32.04
N ALA A 10 17.22 42.61 32.79
CA ALA A 10 16.37 41.43 32.71
C ALA A 10 15.41 41.55 31.50
N ALA A 11 15.63 40.75 30.47
CA ALA A 11 14.68 40.58 29.37
C ALA A 11 13.57 39.63 29.80
N VAL A 12 12.37 40.15 30.00
CA VAL A 12 11.15 39.36 30.26
C VAL A 12 10.62 38.86 28.93
N LEU A 13 10.78 37.55 28.68
CA LEU A 13 10.12 36.86 27.56
C LEU A 13 8.67 36.58 27.96
N MET A 14 7.71 37.32 27.41
CA MET A 14 6.30 36.98 27.50
C MET A 14 6.00 35.83 26.55
N MET A 15 5.84 34.61 27.09
CA MET A 15 5.22 33.52 26.39
C MET A 15 3.70 33.71 26.42
N ALA A 16 3.12 34.06 25.29
CA ALA A 16 1.68 34.03 25.10
C ALA A 16 1.24 32.57 25.02
N ALA A 17 0.75 32.01 26.12
CA ALA A 17 0.06 30.73 26.14
C ALA A 17 -1.33 30.95 25.56
N CYS A 18 -1.59 30.49 24.33
CA CYS A 18 -2.94 30.32 23.81
C CYS A 18 -3.59 29.19 24.60
N ALA A 19 -4.41 29.54 25.57
CA ALA A 19 -5.30 28.62 26.22
C ALA A 19 -6.37 28.17 25.22
N LYS A 20 -6.37 26.89 24.86
CA LYS A 20 -7.41 26.27 24.07
C LYS A 20 -8.62 26.07 24.99
N GLU A 21 -9.66 26.87 24.80
CA GLU A 21 -10.92 26.66 25.49
C GLU A 21 -11.53 25.33 25.05
N THR A 22 -11.61 24.37 25.95
CA THR A 22 -12.32 23.10 25.75
C THR A 22 -13.80 23.33 25.91
N ILE A 23 -14.55 23.25 24.81
CA ILE A 23 -16.01 23.22 24.81
C ILE A 23 -16.43 21.81 25.25
N PRO A 24 -17.18 21.63 26.35
CA PRO A 24 -17.68 20.32 26.73
C PRO A 24 -18.87 19.96 25.86
N GLY A 25 -18.73 18.90 25.06
CA GLY A 25 -19.82 18.32 24.29
C GLY A 25 -19.59 18.14 22.79
N SER A 26 -18.35 18.12 22.35
CA SER A 26 -18.01 17.70 20.99
C SER A 26 -17.56 16.25 21.03
N ASP A 27 -18.34 15.34 20.46
CA ASP A 27 -17.90 14.01 20.10
C ASP A 27 -16.56 14.13 19.36
N SER A 28 -15.53 13.41 19.86
CA SER A 28 -14.21 13.41 19.26
C SER A 28 -14.29 12.75 17.89
N VAL A 29 -14.54 13.55 16.86
CA VAL A 29 -14.21 13.16 15.49
C VAL A 29 -12.70 12.97 15.49
N VAL A 30 -12.25 11.73 15.44
CA VAL A 30 -10.86 11.40 15.17
C VAL A 30 -10.58 11.92 13.78
N GLU A 31 -10.00 13.10 13.70
CA GLU A 31 -9.55 13.71 12.45
C GLU A 31 -8.42 12.80 11.94
N LYS A 32 -8.75 11.99 10.93
CA LYS A 32 -7.81 11.11 10.28
C LYS A 32 -6.74 11.99 9.64
N GLU A 33 -5.48 11.86 10.07
CA GLU A 33 -4.40 12.65 9.47
C GLU A 33 -4.43 12.50 7.95
N PRO A 34 -4.15 13.56 7.17
CA PRO A 34 -4.16 13.49 5.72
C PRO A 34 -3.14 12.45 5.27
N VAL A 35 -3.60 11.42 4.55
CA VAL A 35 -2.76 10.40 3.92
C VAL A 35 -1.78 11.11 3.00
N SER A 36 -0.48 10.83 3.11
CA SER A 36 0.51 11.41 2.23
C SER A 36 0.21 11.03 0.77
N GLU A 37 0.55 11.91 -0.19
CA GLU A 37 0.34 11.61 -1.61
C GLU A 37 1.00 10.28 -2.01
N GLU A 38 2.14 9.96 -1.43
CA GLU A 38 2.86 8.72 -1.67
C GLU A 38 2.09 7.49 -1.16
N GLU A 39 1.48 7.55 0.02
CA GLU A 39 0.62 6.47 0.54
C GLU A 39 -0.65 6.26 -0.30
N SER A 40 -1.15 7.30 -0.96
CA SER A 40 -2.33 7.21 -1.83
C SER A 40 -2.11 6.33 -3.07
N LEU A 41 -0.85 6.11 -3.46
CA LEU A 41 -0.46 5.29 -4.62
C LEU A 41 -0.52 3.78 -4.35
N TYR A 42 -0.62 3.37 -3.09
CA TYR A 42 -0.60 1.97 -2.70
C TYR A 42 -1.98 1.46 -2.29
N GLU A 43 -2.22 0.17 -2.49
CA GLU A 43 -3.38 -0.52 -1.93
C GLU A 43 -3.26 -0.57 -0.40
N PRO A 44 -4.23 -0.01 0.36
CA PRO A 44 -4.16 -0.02 1.80
C PRO A 44 -4.27 -1.45 2.35
N GLY A 45 -3.44 -1.77 3.34
CA GLY A 45 -3.47 -3.07 4.01
C GLY A 45 -2.89 -4.22 3.19
N VAL A 46 -2.07 -3.95 2.17
CA VAL A 46 -1.44 -4.99 1.33
C VAL A 46 0.05 -4.72 1.15
N ALA A 47 0.87 -5.71 1.42
CA ALA A 47 2.29 -5.69 1.12
C ALA A 47 2.73 -6.97 0.42
N VAL A 48 3.70 -6.86 -0.46
CA VAL A 48 4.41 -7.99 -1.08
C VAL A 48 5.74 -8.15 -0.37
N VAL A 49 6.01 -9.37 0.13
CA VAL A 49 7.19 -9.66 0.93
C VAL A 49 7.95 -10.81 0.33
N LYS A 50 9.26 -10.66 0.23
CA LYS A 50 10.18 -11.74 -0.12
C LYS A 50 10.91 -12.24 1.11
N PHE A 51 10.78 -13.51 1.39
CA PHE A 51 11.44 -14.17 2.51
C PHE A 51 12.73 -14.90 2.08
N SER A 52 13.62 -15.12 3.04
CA SER A 52 14.79 -16.00 2.88
C SER A 52 14.36 -17.48 2.79
N ASP A 53 15.21 -18.30 2.19
CA ASP A 53 14.95 -19.75 2.08
C ASP A 53 14.77 -20.43 3.45
N SER A 54 15.53 -20.00 4.45
CA SER A 54 15.43 -20.55 5.80
C SER A 54 14.08 -20.23 6.46
N MET A 55 13.55 -19.04 6.20
CA MET A 55 12.26 -18.63 6.76
C MET A 55 11.09 -19.30 6.05
N ILE A 56 11.17 -19.52 4.75
CA ILE A 56 10.13 -20.19 3.96
C ILE A 56 9.85 -21.61 4.46
N GLN A 57 10.86 -22.37 4.85
CA GLN A 57 10.65 -23.73 5.38
C GLN A 57 9.77 -23.73 6.64
N ALA A 58 9.97 -22.74 7.52
CA ALA A 58 9.15 -22.59 8.72
C ALA A 58 7.72 -22.13 8.36
N ILE A 59 7.59 -21.13 7.50
CA ILE A 59 6.30 -20.56 7.07
C ILE A 59 5.45 -21.62 6.36
N GLU A 60 5.99 -22.33 5.37
CA GLU A 60 5.25 -23.34 4.61
C GLU A 60 4.75 -24.49 5.50
N SER A 61 5.58 -24.91 6.48
CA SER A 61 5.17 -25.94 7.44
C SER A 61 3.95 -25.50 8.27
N ASP A 62 3.93 -24.26 8.73
CA ASP A 62 2.89 -23.75 9.60
C ASP A 62 1.63 -23.38 8.82
N LEU A 63 1.75 -22.80 7.63
CA LEU A 63 0.62 -22.51 6.74
C LEU A 63 -0.08 -23.80 6.26
N ASN A 64 0.67 -24.84 5.92
CA ASN A 64 0.12 -26.14 5.55
C ASN A 64 -0.64 -26.81 6.72
N ALA A 65 -0.26 -26.46 7.96
CA ALA A 65 -0.98 -26.87 9.17
C ALA A 65 -2.20 -25.98 9.49
N GLY A 66 -2.53 -25.01 8.62
CA GLY A 66 -3.62 -24.05 8.83
C GLY A 66 -3.34 -23.01 9.92
N LYS A 67 -2.06 -22.77 10.25
CA LYS A 67 -1.65 -21.82 11.26
C LYS A 67 -1.04 -20.60 10.59
N LEU A 68 -1.54 -19.41 10.92
CA LEU A 68 -0.93 -18.16 10.52
C LEU A 68 0.29 -17.84 11.40
N ALA A 69 0.24 -18.23 12.69
CA ALA A 69 1.36 -18.10 13.62
C ALA A 69 2.51 -19.02 13.23
N THR A 70 3.73 -18.48 13.15
CA THR A 70 4.94 -19.20 12.75
C THR A 70 5.89 -19.39 13.93
N LYS A 71 6.93 -20.19 13.74
CA LYS A 71 8.02 -20.33 14.73
C LYS A 71 8.92 -19.09 14.81
N SER A 72 8.78 -18.14 13.88
CA SER A 72 9.49 -16.87 13.92
C SER A 72 8.83 -15.91 14.90
N MET A 73 9.50 -15.60 16.00
CA MET A 73 8.99 -14.67 17.01
C MET A 73 8.77 -13.25 16.44
N GLY A 74 9.66 -12.79 15.55
CA GLY A 74 9.51 -11.48 14.90
C GLY A 74 8.31 -11.42 13.97
N LEU A 75 8.01 -12.51 13.22
CA LEU A 75 6.84 -12.55 12.37
C LEU A 75 5.55 -12.62 13.21
N ASN A 76 5.52 -13.36 14.31
CA ASN A 76 4.36 -13.40 15.19
C ASN A 76 4.08 -12.03 15.83
N GLN A 77 5.10 -11.30 16.23
CA GLN A 77 4.93 -9.94 16.74
C GLN A 77 4.32 -9.03 15.67
N ALA A 78 4.80 -9.10 14.43
CA ALA A 78 4.21 -8.33 13.33
C ALA A 78 2.77 -8.77 12.99
N LEU A 79 2.44 -10.07 13.13
CA LEU A 79 1.07 -10.58 12.98
C LEU A 79 0.11 -9.86 13.92
N ASP A 80 0.52 -9.67 15.16
CA ASP A 80 -0.29 -9.01 16.20
C ASP A 80 -0.32 -7.48 15.99
N GLU A 81 0.84 -6.84 15.82
CA GLU A 81 0.99 -5.38 15.74
C GLU A 81 0.35 -4.78 14.47
N LEU A 82 0.43 -5.46 13.36
CA LEU A 82 -0.16 -5.03 12.08
C LEU A 82 -1.56 -5.62 11.86
N SER A 83 -2.05 -6.47 12.78
CA SER A 83 -3.31 -7.21 12.62
C SER A 83 -3.35 -7.95 11.27
N ILE A 84 -2.31 -8.75 10.99
CA ILE A 84 -2.22 -9.50 9.74
C ILE A 84 -3.30 -10.57 9.69
N THR A 85 -4.12 -10.55 8.64
CA THR A 85 -5.28 -11.43 8.45
C THR A 85 -5.00 -12.58 7.49
N SER A 86 -4.11 -12.40 6.53
CA SER A 86 -3.70 -13.47 5.61
C SER A 86 -2.26 -13.30 5.13
N MET A 87 -1.68 -14.43 4.78
CA MET A 87 -0.36 -14.53 4.17
C MET A 87 -0.39 -15.66 3.13
N GLU A 88 -0.30 -15.30 1.86
CA GLU A 88 -0.47 -16.21 0.73
C GLU A 88 0.69 -16.07 -0.25
N ARG A 89 1.06 -17.16 -0.93
CA ARG A 89 2.08 -17.09 -1.98
C ARG A 89 1.63 -16.18 -3.11
N LEU A 90 2.49 -15.22 -3.50
CA LEU A 90 2.26 -14.37 -4.67
C LEU A 90 2.21 -15.21 -5.96
N PHE A 91 3.09 -16.21 -6.06
CA PHE A 91 3.08 -17.20 -7.14
C PHE A 91 2.54 -18.52 -6.60
N PRO A 92 1.32 -18.92 -7.00
CA PRO A 92 0.70 -20.16 -6.53
C PRO A 92 1.57 -21.40 -6.77
N TYR A 93 1.28 -22.48 -6.05
CA TYR A 93 1.94 -23.77 -6.26
C TYR A 93 1.78 -24.24 -7.71
N ALA A 94 2.90 -24.50 -8.37
CA ALA A 94 2.95 -24.75 -9.81
C ALA A 94 2.86 -26.23 -10.21
N GLY A 95 2.44 -27.10 -9.29
CA GLY A 95 2.30 -28.54 -9.58
C GLY A 95 3.62 -29.17 -10.00
N GLU A 96 3.65 -29.81 -11.15
CA GLU A 96 4.85 -30.44 -11.71
C GLU A 96 6.00 -29.46 -12.00
N TYR A 97 5.72 -28.17 -12.16
CA TYR A 97 6.71 -27.11 -12.39
C TYR A 97 7.26 -26.49 -11.11
N GLU A 98 6.82 -26.94 -9.93
CA GLU A 98 7.29 -26.40 -8.64
C GLU A 98 8.82 -26.47 -8.44
N PRO A 99 9.55 -27.49 -8.92
CA PRO A 99 11.01 -27.49 -8.84
C PRO A 99 11.68 -26.34 -9.57
N ARG A 100 11.07 -25.88 -10.71
CA ARG A 100 11.52 -24.70 -11.43
C ARG A 100 11.20 -23.42 -10.67
N THR A 101 9.98 -23.29 -10.16
CA THR A 101 9.53 -22.16 -9.34
C THR A 101 10.46 -21.96 -8.13
N ARG A 102 10.84 -23.05 -7.48
CA ARG A 102 11.78 -23.02 -6.34
C ARG A 102 13.19 -22.64 -6.75
N ARG A 103 13.70 -23.15 -7.86
CA ARG A 103 15.03 -22.80 -8.37
C ARG A 103 15.13 -21.31 -8.70
N GLU A 104 14.07 -20.71 -9.25
CA GLU A 104 14.01 -19.29 -9.58
C GLU A 104 13.65 -18.41 -8.34
N GLY A 105 13.38 -19.02 -7.17
CA GLY A 105 13.07 -18.32 -5.93
C GLY A 105 11.67 -17.68 -5.88
N LEU A 106 10.76 -18.03 -6.80
CA LEU A 106 9.41 -17.47 -6.85
C LEU A 106 8.54 -17.91 -5.67
N HIS A 107 8.81 -19.09 -5.09
CA HIS A 107 8.13 -19.62 -3.91
C HIS A 107 8.37 -18.78 -2.63
N ARG A 108 9.30 -17.85 -2.66
CA ARG A 108 9.67 -17.00 -1.52
C ARG A 108 8.85 -15.71 -1.43
N TRP A 109 8.03 -15.43 -2.42
CA TRP A 109 7.23 -14.23 -2.51
C TRP A 109 5.82 -14.45 -1.98
N TYR A 110 5.40 -13.59 -1.05
CA TYR A 110 4.11 -13.65 -0.39
C TYR A 110 3.38 -12.32 -0.43
N VAL A 111 2.06 -12.38 -0.54
CA VAL A 111 1.17 -11.25 -0.30
C VAL A 111 0.72 -11.32 1.14
N ILE A 112 0.94 -10.27 1.90
CA ILE A 112 0.51 -10.11 3.28
C ILE A 112 -0.62 -9.08 3.31
N ARG A 113 -1.75 -9.44 3.94
CA ARG A 113 -2.86 -8.54 4.18
C ARG A 113 -2.92 -8.19 5.66
N PHE A 114 -3.02 -6.91 5.94
CA PHE A 114 -3.02 -6.35 7.29
C PHE A 114 -4.13 -5.28 7.44
N ASP A 115 -4.27 -4.70 8.63
CA ASP A 115 -5.29 -3.66 8.88
C ASP A 115 -5.05 -2.45 7.96
N GLN A 116 -6.07 -2.09 7.18
CA GLN A 116 -6.05 -0.96 6.23
C GLN A 116 -5.84 0.40 6.89
N ASN A 117 -6.03 0.50 8.22
CA ASN A 117 -5.76 1.72 8.97
C ASN A 117 -4.28 1.87 9.36
N VAL A 118 -3.47 0.84 9.20
CA VAL A 118 -2.02 0.90 9.41
C VAL A 118 -1.40 1.58 8.18
N PRO A 119 -0.64 2.67 8.35
CA PRO A 119 0.08 3.31 7.26
C PRO A 119 1.02 2.32 6.55
N GLN A 120 1.07 2.38 5.21
CA GLN A 120 1.93 1.52 4.40
C GLN A 120 3.42 1.66 4.78
N THR A 121 3.85 2.88 5.08
CA THR A 121 5.22 3.17 5.52
C THR A 121 5.57 2.46 6.83
N LYS A 122 4.64 2.45 7.80
CA LYS A 122 4.81 1.73 9.06
C LYS A 122 4.89 0.22 8.82
N ALA A 123 3.93 -0.34 8.10
CA ALA A 123 3.90 -1.78 7.81
C ALA A 123 5.17 -2.23 7.07
N SER A 124 5.65 -1.46 6.08
CA SER A 124 6.90 -1.76 5.38
C SER A 124 8.11 -1.72 6.28
N SER A 125 8.18 -0.76 7.20
CA SER A 125 9.27 -0.65 8.19
C SER A 125 9.29 -1.84 9.14
N ASP A 126 8.15 -2.17 9.74
CA ASP A 126 8.03 -3.24 10.73
C ASP A 126 8.31 -4.61 10.10
N LEU A 127 7.78 -4.88 8.90
CA LEU A 127 8.05 -6.12 8.17
C LEU A 127 9.51 -6.24 7.74
N SER A 128 10.14 -5.15 7.30
CA SER A 128 11.55 -5.15 6.89
C SER A 128 12.51 -5.39 8.05
N ALA A 129 12.10 -5.07 9.28
CA ALA A 129 12.91 -5.31 10.48
C ALA A 129 12.94 -6.79 10.91
N ILE A 130 12.10 -7.65 10.33
CA ILE A 130 12.01 -9.07 10.72
C ILE A 130 13.20 -9.83 10.12
N PRO A 131 14.00 -10.54 10.94
CA PRO A 131 15.06 -11.40 10.44
C PRO A 131 14.52 -12.47 9.47
N GLY A 132 15.08 -12.53 8.27
CA GLY A 132 14.63 -13.44 7.22
C GLY A 132 13.65 -12.82 6.22
N VAL A 133 13.29 -11.57 6.38
CA VAL A 133 12.66 -10.76 5.33
C VAL A 133 13.77 -10.11 4.50
N GLU A 134 13.75 -10.34 3.19
CA GLU A 134 14.75 -9.81 2.25
C GLU A 134 14.28 -8.52 1.57
N LEU A 135 12.97 -8.41 1.30
CA LEU A 135 12.37 -7.28 0.62
C LEU A 135 10.91 -7.11 1.04
N VAL A 136 10.46 -5.88 1.15
CA VAL A 136 9.06 -5.49 1.35
C VAL A 136 8.70 -4.42 0.36
N GLU A 137 7.60 -4.61 -0.36
CA GLU A 137 7.05 -3.65 -1.32
C GLU A 137 5.56 -3.43 -1.04
N GLY A 138 5.11 -2.18 -1.13
CA GLY A 138 3.67 -1.87 -1.16
C GLY A 138 3.07 -2.30 -2.50
N GLN A 139 1.87 -2.86 -2.46
CA GLN A 139 1.12 -3.15 -3.68
C GLN A 139 0.65 -1.83 -4.29
N ARG A 140 1.17 -1.44 -5.45
CA ARG A 140 0.70 -0.24 -6.14
C ARG A 140 -0.72 -0.43 -6.68
N LYS A 141 -1.53 0.60 -6.54
CA LYS A 141 -2.83 0.66 -7.21
C LYS A 141 -2.62 0.71 -8.71
N ILE A 142 -3.27 -0.20 -9.42
CA ILE A 142 -3.35 -0.15 -10.86
C ILE A 142 -4.60 0.66 -11.20
N ALA A 143 -4.40 1.88 -11.69
CA ALA A 143 -5.48 2.64 -12.28
C ALA A 143 -5.50 2.33 -13.77
N SER A 144 -6.66 1.97 -14.31
CA SER A 144 -6.86 1.99 -15.74
C SER A 144 -6.58 3.41 -16.22
N LEU A 145 -5.58 3.58 -17.05
CA LEU A 145 -5.39 4.83 -17.78
C LEU A 145 -6.63 4.98 -18.65
N GLY A 146 -7.45 5.99 -18.33
CA GLY A 146 -8.55 6.37 -19.23
C GLY A 146 -7.96 6.59 -20.62
N PHE A 147 -8.75 6.27 -21.67
CA PHE A 147 -8.32 6.45 -23.05
C PHE A 147 -8.00 7.91 -23.29
N ASN A 148 -6.73 8.23 -23.21
CA ASN A 148 -6.16 9.56 -23.38
C ASN A 148 -5.47 9.69 -24.76
N ASP A 149 -5.86 8.84 -25.72
CA ASP A 149 -5.36 8.93 -27.07
C ASP A 149 -6.02 10.12 -27.77
N PRO A 150 -5.30 11.19 -28.09
CA PRO A 150 -5.85 12.36 -28.78
C PRO A 150 -6.40 12.03 -30.16
N ARG A 151 -6.08 10.86 -30.70
CA ARG A 151 -6.59 10.36 -32.00
C ARG A 151 -7.64 9.26 -31.87
N LEU A 152 -8.20 9.04 -30.68
CA LEU A 152 -9.26 8.05 -30.47
C LEU A 152 -10.48 8.34 -31.33
N SER A 153 -10.82 9.61 -31.56
CA SER A 153 -11.90 10.01 -32.46
C SER A 153 -11.69 9.59 -33.91
N ASP A 154 -10.42 9.42 -34.35
CA ASP A 154 -10.09 8.97 -35.69
C ASP A 154 -10.24 7.45 -35.84
N GLN A 155 -10.33 6.73 -34.71
CA GLN A 155 -10.40 5.27 -34.67
C GLN A 155 -11.86 4.79 -34.66
N TRP A 156 -12.55 5.03 -35.77
CA TRP A 156 -13.97 4.72 -35.96
C TRP A 156 -14.31 3.23 -35.75
N ASN A 157 -13.35 2.34 -35.87
CA ASN A 157 -13.52 0.91 -35.61
C ASN A 157 -13.64 0.59 -34.12
N LEU A 158 -13.09 1.43 -33.26
CA LEU A 158 -13.19 1.31 -31.81
C LEU A 158 -14.44 2.00 -31.28
N ILE A 159 -14.66 3.26 -31.68
CA ILE A 159 -15.82 4.08 -31.30
C ILE A 159 -16.28 4.85 -32.54
N ASN A 160 -17.49 4.57 -33.02
CA ASN A 160 -18.06 5.21 -34.16
C ASN A 160 -19.20 6.14 -33.81
N ASN A 161 -18.90 7.42 -33.65
CA ASN A 161 -19.85 8.48 -33.38
C ASN A 161 -20.55 9.02 -34.63
N ALA A 162 -20.25 8.49 -35.80
CA ALA A 162 -20.74 8.93 -37.13
C ALA A 162 -20.36 10.37 -37.49
N GLU A 163 -19.18 10.83 -37.08
CA GLU A 163 -18.67 12.17 -37.41
C GLU A 163 -18.27 12.33 -38.89
N GLY A 164 -18.45 11.30 -39.67
CA GLY A 164 -18.27 11.33 -41.13
C GLY A 164 -19.54 10.91 -41.85
N SER A 165 -19.81 11.53 -42.99
CA SER A 165 -21.05 11.31 -43.77
C SER A 165 -21.25 9.89 -44.30
N SER A 166 -20.22 9.04 -44.21
CA SER A 166 -20.22 7.68 -44.77
C SER A 166 -20.35 6.58 -43.74
N TYR A 167 -20.38 6.92 -42.45
CA TYR A 167 -20.35 5.93 -41.37
C TYR A 167 -21.70 5.84 -40.67
N ARG A 168 -22.11 4.61 -40.33
CA ARG A 168 -23.30 4.37 -39.51
C ARG A 168 -22.88 4.41 -38.05
N LYS A 169 -23.48 5.33 -37.28
CA LYS A 169 -23.26 5.44 -35.85
C LYS A 169 -23.42 4.07 -35.13
N GLY A 170 -22.47 3.72 -34.31
CA GLY A 170 -22.46 2.46 -33.56
C GLY A 170 -22.07 1.23 -34.39
N ALA A 171 -21.59 1.43 -35.63
CA ALA A 171 -20.98 0.34 -36.40
C ALA A 171 -19.49 0.22 -36.04
N ASP A 172 -19.22 -0.20 -34.81
CA ASP A 172 -17.91 -0.38 -34.21
C ASP A 172 -17.88 -1.64 -33.31
N ILE A 173 -16.77 -1.91 -32.64
CA ILE A 173 -16.64 -3.04 -31.72
C ILE A 173 -17.11 -2.70 -30.29
N ASN A 174 -17.69 -1.51 -30.07
CA ASN A 174 -18.20 -1.02 -28.79
C ASN A 174 -17.20 -1.16 -27.64
N VAL A 175 -15.97 -0.79 -27.89
CA VAL A 175 -14.87 -0.97 -26.97
C VAL A 175 -15.04 -0.17 -25.67
N SER A 176 -15.71 0.98 -25.70
CA SER A 176 -15.98 1.80 -24.53
C SER A 176 -16.81 1.05 -23.47
N GLU A 177 -17.86 0.33 -23.89
CA GLU A 177 -18.64 -0.50 -22.98
C GLU A 177 -17.84 -1.70 -22.45
N GLY A 178 -16.96 -2.26 -23.27
CA GLY A 178 -16.03 -3.30 -22.85
C GLY A 178 -15.07 -2.79 -21.77
N TRP A 179 -14.54 -1.60 -21.95
CA TRP A 179 -13.58 -0.99 -21.03
C TRP A 179 -14.20 -0.57 -19.69
N GLU A 180 -15.49 -0.21 -19.69
CA GLU A 180 -16.22 0.06 -18.44
C GLU A 180 -16.52 -1.22 -17.64
N LYS A 181 -16.76 -2.34 -18.32
CA LYS A 181 -17.12 -3.63 -17.69
C LYS A 181 -15.92 -4.48 -17.32
N PHE A 182 -14.83 -4.37 -18.05
CA PHE A 182 -13.66 -5.20 -17.86
C PHE A 182 -12.46 -4.31 -17.54
N THR A 183 -11.95 -4.44 -16.34
CA THR A 183 -10.65 -3.85 -16.00
C THR A 183 -9.57 -4.60 -16.79
N VAL A 184 -9.19 -4.07 -17.94
CA VAL A 184 -8.04 -4.54 -18.68
C VAL A 184 -6.81 -3.84 -18.13
N GLY A 185 -6.07 -4.55 -17.31
CA GLY A 185 -4.76 -4.14 -16.79
C GLY A 185 -3.77 -5.21 -17.07
#